data_ee775e79e9cd4ff6c5833369f3744bd5
#
_entry.id   ee775e79e9cd4ff6c5833369f3744bd5
#
_cell.length_a   1.000
_cell.length_b   1.000
_cell.length_c   1.000
_cell.angle_alpha   90.00
_cell.angle_beta   90.00
_cell.angle_gamma   90.00
#
_symmetry.space_group_name_H-M   'P 1'
#
loop_
_entity.id
_entity.type
_entity.pdbx_description
1 polymer ?
#
loop_
_entity_poly.entity_id
_entity_poly.type
_entity_poly.pdbx_seq_one_letter_code
_entity_poly.pdbx_strand_id
1 'polypeptide(L)'
;MSETTRATEFVVFCIENVATRLKKSGTEVFRELKRTNGITGFLYPSYPALHTQSKEFIVEETLQYIAQNDPSFVKEKGTAQ
;
A
#
# COMPACT_ATOMS: atom_id res chain seq x y z
N MET A 1 -18.56 12.55 8.23
CA MET A 1 -17.18 12.16 8.36
C MET A 1 -16.26 13.09 7.66
N SER A 2 -15.15 13.38 8.26
CA SER A 2 -14.20 14.27 7.63
C SER A 2 -13.46 13.54 6.52
N GLU A 3 -12.90 14.31 5.62
CA GLU A 3 -12.12 13.72 4.54
C GLU A 3 -10.85 13.06 5.08
N THR A 4 -10.29 13.61 6.15
CA THR A 4 -9.13 13.01 6.77
C THR A 4 -9.45 11.60 7.28
N THR A 5 -10.63 11.42 7.87
CA THR A 5 -11.04 10.10 8.35
C THR A 5 -11.16 9.12 7.18
N ARG A 6 -11.77 9.58 6.09
CA ARG A 6 -11.92 8.71 4.93
C ARG A 6 -10.58 8.37 4.30
N ALA A 7 -9.67 9.33 4.25
CA ALA A 7 -8.35 9.06 3.72
C ALA A 7 -7.60 8.06 4.59
N THR A 8 -7.77 8.16 5.91
CA THR A 8 -7.14 7.20 6.81
C THR A 8 -7.69 5.80 6.58
N GLU A 9 -9.00 5.69 6.39
CA GLU A 9 -9.60 4.39 6.10
C GLU A 9 -9.06 3.83 4.79
N PHE A 10 -8.85 4.69 3.80
CA PHE A 10 -8.27 4.28 2.54
C PHE A 10 -6.85 3.76 2.74
N VAL A 11 -6.06 4.44 3.56
CA VAL A 11 -4.69 4.01 3.83
C VAL A 11 -4.68 2.63 4.49
N VAL A 12 -5.56 2.42 5.46
CA VAL A 12 -5.68 1.11 6.11
C VAL A 12 -6.08 0.05 5.08
N PHE A 13 -7.03 0.37 4.22
CA PHE A 13 -7.45 -0.53 3.16
C PHE A 13 -6.26 -0.94 2.28
N CYS A 14 -5.44 0.02 1.89
CA CYS A 14 -4.28 -0.27 1.07
C CYS A 14 -3.30 -1.19 1.79
N ILE A 15 -3.04 -0.89 3.05
CA ILE A 15 -2.09 -1.68 3.82
C ILE A 15 -2.57 -3.12 3.95
N GLU A 16 -3.84 -3.29 4.29
CA GLU A 16 -4.36 -4.63 4.53
C GLU A 16 -4.41 -5.45 3.25
N ASN A 17 -4.78 -4.84 2.15
CA ASN A 17 -4.85 -5.59 0.90
C ASN A 17 -3.49 -5.90 0.33
N VAL A 18 -2.53 -5.02 0.49
CA VAL A 18 -1.16 -5.32 0.09
C VAL A 18 -0.59 -6.43 0.96
N ALA A 19 -0.86 -6.36 2.26
CA ALA A 19 -0.38 -7.41 3.17
C ALA A 19 -0.92 -8.77 2.76
N THR A 20 -2.20 -8.83 2.45
CA THR A 20 -2.80 -10.08 2.01
C THR A 20 -2.15 -10.56 0.71
N ARG A 21 -1.94 -9.66 -0.24
CA ARG A 21 -1.36 -10.01 -1.52
C ARG A 21 0.05 -10.54 -1.37
N LEU A 22 0.83 -9.95 -0.47
CA LEU A 22 2.23 -10.34 -0.28
C LEU A 22 2.40 -11.41 0.79
N LYS A 23 1.33 -11.80 1.45
CA LYS A 23 1.36 -12.79 2.52
C LYS A 23 2.27 -12.32 3.65
N LYS A 24 2.14 -11.06 3.98
CA LYS A 24 2.87 -10.43 5.08
C LYS A 24 1.85 -9.85 6.04
N SER A 25 2.33 -9.42 7.21
CA SER A 25 1.45 -8.79 8.17
C SER A 25 1.21 -7.32 7.79
N GLY A 26 0.10 -6.78 8.27
CA GLY A 26 -0.15 -5.36 8.08
C GLY A 26 0.92 -4.50 8.70
N THR A 27 1.46 -4.94 9.84
CA THR A 27 2.53 -4.21 10.51
C THR A 27 3.77 -4.11 9.63
N GLU A 28 4.12 -5.21 8.96
CA GLU A 28 5.26 -5.19 8.06
C GLU A 28 5.06 -4.21 6.91
N VAL A 29 3.88 -4.22 6.33
CA VAL A 29 3.58 -3.33 5.22
C VAL A 29 3.57 -1.89 5.69
N PHE A 30 2.97 -1.62 6.85
CA PHE A 30 2.94 -0.29 7.40
C PHE A 30 4.35 0.25 7.62
N ARG A 31 5.21 -0.57 8.22
CA ARG A 31 6.59 -0.15 8.48
C ARG A 31 7.32 0.17 7.19
N GLU A 32 7.14 -0.67 6.18
CA GLU A 32 7.81 -0.45 4.91
C GLU A 32 7.33 0.84 4.25
N LEU A 33 6.03 1.07 4.25
CA LEU A 33 5.51 2.31 3.69
C LEU A 33 5.98 3.52 4.47
N LYS A 34 6.02 3.40 5.79
CA LYS A 34 6.49 4.52 6.60
C LYS A 34 7.96 4.81 6.31
N ARG A 35 8.77 3.75 6.21
CA ARG A 35 10.20 3.91 5.95
C ARG A 35 10.46 4.59 4.61
N THR A 36 9.63 4.30 3.61
CA THR A 36 9.83 4.83 2.27
C THR A 36 8.98 6.07 2.00
N ASN A 37 8.40 6.65 3.05
CA ASN A 37 7.57 7.84 2.93
C ASN A 37 6.30 7.59 2.12
N GLY A 38 5.82 6.36 2.11
CA GLY A 38 4.65 6.01 1.32
C GLY A 38 3.33 6.41 1.96
N ILE A 39 3.31 6.56 3.30
CA ILE A 39 2.07 6.90 3.97
C ILE A 39 1.69 8.35 3.65
N THR A 40 2.55 9.30 3.99
CA THR A 40 2.23 10.71 3.81
C THR A 40 2.65 11.25 2.44
N GLY A 41 3.57 10.58 1.78
CA GLY A 41 4.06 11.04 0.50
C GLY A 41 3.36 10.42 -0.70
N PHE A 42 2.69 9.30 -0.50
CA PHE A 42 2.01 8.64 -1.61
C PHE A 42 0.53 8.37 -1.31
N LEU A 43 0.24 7.63 -0.22
CA LEU A 43 -1.14 7.17 -0.02
C LEU A 43 -2.11 8.29 0.30
N TYR A 44 -1.77 9.15 1.26
CA TYR A 44 -2.67 10.26 1.58
C TYR A 44 -2.85 11.20 0.39
N PRO A 45 -1.78 11.64 -0.28
CA PRO A 45 -1.96 12.52 -1.44
C PRO A 45 -2.72 11.87 -2.59
N SER A 46 -2.63 10.55 -2.73
CA SER A 46 -3.28 9.85 -3.83
C SER A 46 -4.74 9.52 -3.55
N TYR A 47 -5.19 9.70 -2.32
CA TYR A 47 -6.56 9.33 -1.97
C TYR A 47 -7.60 9.90 -2.94
N PRO A 48 -7.59 11.20 -3.25
CA PRO A 48 -8.64 11.72 -4.13
C PRO A 48 -8.69 11.03 -5.48
N ALA A 49 -7.54 10.65 -6.01
CA ALA A 49 -7.49 10.02 -7.33
C ALA A 49 -7.76 8.53 -7.27
N LEU A 50 -7.27 7.86 -6.24
CA LEU A 50 -7.31 6.41 -6.21
C LEU A 50 -8.56 5.83 -5.58
N HIS A 51 -9.22 6.55 -4.66
CA HIS A 51 -10.29 5.93 -3.89
C HIS A 51 -11.50 5.55 -4.75
N THR A 52 -11.60 6.05 -5.95
CA THR A 52 -12.69 5.71 -6.86
C THR A 52 -12.32 4.59 -7.82
N GLN A 53 -11.12 4.09 -7.76
CA GLN A 53 -10.69 3.04 -8.65
C GLN A 53 -10.98 1.66 -8.08
N SER A 54 -10.81 0.62 -8.89
CA SER A 54 -11.04 -0.72 -8.41
C SER A 54 -10.00 -1.12 -7.38
N LYS A 55 -10.36 -2.11 -6.56
CA LYS A 55 -9.42 -2.61 -5.56
C LYS A 55 -8.13 -3.09 -6.23
N GLU A 56 -8.26 -3.81 -7.33
CA GLU A 56 -7.09 -4.32 -8.01
C GLU A 56 -6.17 -3.21 -8.46
N PHE A 57 -6.74 -2.15 -9.00
CA PHE A 57 -5.93 -1.03 -9.46
C PHE A 57 -5.21 -0.37 -8.28
N ILE A 58 -5.94 -0.15 -7.19
CA ILE A 58 -5.36 0.49 -6.01
C ILE A 58 -4.21 -0.34 -5.46
N VAL A 59 -4.40 -1.65 -5.37
CA VAL A 59 -3.37 -2.53 -4.84
C VAL A 59 -2.15 -2.52 -5.75
N GLU A 60 -2.37 -2.57 -7.06
CA GLU A 60 -1.25 -2.57 -8.00
C GLU A 60 -0.45 -1.27 -7.91
N GLU A 61 -1.12 -0.14 -7.80
CA GLU A 61 -0.42 1.13 -7.68
C GLU A 61 0.40 1.18 -6.41
N THR A 62 -0.14 0.66 -5.32
CA THR A 62 0.58 0.64 -4.06
C THR A 62 1.79 -0.29 -4.13
N LEU A 63 1.60 -1.46 -4.76
CA LEU A 63 2.70 -2.39 -4.94
C LEU A 63 3.81 -1.79 -5.79
N GLN A 64 3.45 -1.05 -6.83
CA GLN A 64 4.46 -0.41 -7.66
C GLN A 64 5.27 0.60 -6.88
N TYR A 65 4.59 1.37 -6.02
CA TYR A 65 5.32 2.33 -5.20
C TYR A 65 6.32 1.61 -4.31
N ILE A 66 5.87 0.53 -3.66
CA ILE A 66 6.76 -0.21 -2.77
C ILE A 66 7.92 -0.81 -3.56
N ALA A 67 7.63 -1.38 -4.73
CA ALA A 67 8.66 -2.02 -5.54
C ALA A 67 9.71 -1.03 -6.03
N GLN A 68 9.30 0.20 -6.32
CA GLN A 68 10.24 1.19 -6.77
C GLN A 68 11.22 1.58 -5.67
N ASN A 69 10.79 1.47 -4.43
CA ASN A 69 11.63 1.85 -3.30
C ASN A 69 12.36 0.65 -2.69
N ASP A 70 11.78 -0.54 -2.81
CA ASP A 70 12.37 -1.74 -2.24
C ASP A 70 11.85 -2.95 -2.99
N PRO A 71 12.46 -3.28 -4.12
CA PRO A 71 11.98 -4.41 -4.92
C PRO A 71 11.91 -5.72 -4.16
N SER A 72 12.82 -5.94 -3.23
CA SER A 72 12.84 -7.21 -2.51
C SER A 72 11.64 -7.39 -1.61
N PHE A 73 11.02 -6.28 -1.18
CA PHE A 73 9.88 -6.38 -0.30
C PHE A 73 8.68 -7.04 -0.98
N VAL A 74 8.52 -6.80 -2.28
CA VAL A 74 7.37 -7.34 -3.00
C VAL A 74 7.61 -8.71 -3.60
N LYS A 75 8.82 -9.24 -3.49
CA LYS A 75 9.08 -10.57 -3.97
C LYS A 75 8.36 -11.59 -3.11
N GLU A 76 7.70 -12.53 -3.77
CA GLU A 76 7.01 -13.57 -3.04
C GLU A 76 7.99 -14.63 -2.60
N LYS A 77 7.78 -15.11 -1.39
CA LYS A 77 8.58 -16.20 -0.91
C LYS A 77 8.29 -17.45 -1.71
N GLY A 78 9.32 -18.17 -2.01
CA GLY A 78 9.16 -19.43 -2.69
C GLY A 78 9.04 -19.31 -4.18
N THR A 79 9.01 -18.13 -4.71
CA THR A 79 8.94 -17.99 -6.15
C THR A 79 10.27 -17.78 -6.77
N ALA A 80 11.25 -17.55 -5.96
CA ALA A 80 12.55 -17.23 -6.51
C ALA A 80 13.16 -18.40 -7.21
N GLN A 81 12.82 -19.49 -6.77
CA GLN A 81 13.46 -20.59 -7.30
C GLN A 81 13.62 -20.61 -8.71
#